data_5c9f76103343b88d0a25cf4dd84192b4
#
_entry.id   5c9f76103343b88d0a25cf4dd84192b4
#
_cell.length_a   1.000
_cell.length_b   1.000
_cell.length_c   1.000
_cell.angle_alpha   90.00
_cell.angle_beta   90.00
_cell.angle_gamma   90.00
#
_symmetry.space_group_name_H-M   'P 1'
#
loop_
_entity.id
_entity.type
_entity.pdbx_description
1 polymer ?
#
loop_
_entity_poly.entity_id
_entity_poly.type
_entity_poly.pdbx_seq_one_letter_code
_entity_poly.pdbx_strand_id
1 'polypeptide(L)'
;MTNSRHNLRDIYPPTGSEITAKSWLTEAPMRMLMNNLHPDVAENPHELVVYGGIGRAARTWEDFDAIVAALKDLEDTQTLLVQSGKPVGVFNTHKDAPRVLIANSNLVPHWANWDHFNELDKKGLAMYGQMTAGSWIYIGTQGIVQGTYETFMEAGRQHYEGNLKGRWILTGGLGGMGGAQPLAAVMAGACCLAVECDETRADFRLRTRYVDEKTHSLDDALAMIDKWTKAGEAKSVALIGNAADVFPELVKRGVKPDMVTDQTSAHDPIHGYLPQGWTVAEWRAKQESDPKAVEKAARASMKVQVKAMVDFWNDGVPTLDYGNNIRQVAQEEGLENAFDFPGFVPAYIRPLFCRGVGPFRWCALSGDPEDIYKTDAKVKELIDDPHLHNWLDMARERIEFQGLPARICWVGLGLRDKLGLAFNEMVRTGELSAPVVIGRDHLDSGSVASPNRETESMKDGSDAVSDWPLLNAMLNVAGGATWVSLHHGGGVGMGFSQHSGMVICCDGTEDADRRIKNVLWNDPATGVMRHADAGYEEALDCAREKGLNLPGILGR
;
A
#
# COMPACT_ATOMS: atom_id res chain seq x y z
N MET A 1 -7.38 14.68 -32.64
CA MET A 1 -8.81 14.73 -32.22
C MET A 1 -9.45 13.42 -32.63
N THR A 2 -9.37 12.43 -31.84
CA THR A 2 -10.12 11.18 -32.00
C THR A 2 -11.06 11.08 -30.81
N ASN A 3 -12.32 11.37 -31.10
CA ASN A 3 -13.44 11.30 -30.20
C ASN A 3 -13.73 9.80 -29.90
N SER A 4 -12.90 9.16 -29.09
CA SER A 4 -13.25 7.86 -28.53
C SER A 4 -14.25 8.13 -27.40
N ARG A 5 -15.53 7.92 -27.67
CA ARG A 5 -16.51 7.64 -26.62
C ARG A 5 -15.97 6.43 -25.91
N HIS A 6 -15.28 6.62 -24.76
CA HIS A 6 -14.92 5.53 -23.89
C HIS A 6 -16.22 4.79 -23.56
N ASN A 7 -16.33 3.56 -24.00
CA ASN A 7 -17.37 2.68 -23.52
C ASN A 7 -17.12 2.51 -22.02
N LEU A 8 -17.85 3.27 -21.20
CA LEU A 8 -17.85 3.11 -19.77
C LEU A 8 -18.24 1.65 -19.49
N ARG A 9 -17.29 0.87 -18.98
CA ARG A 9 -17.53 -0.54 -18.64
C ARG A 9 -17.01 -0.80 -17.24
N ASP A 10 -17.83 -1.42 -16.45
CA ASP A 10 -17.45 -1.96 -15.17
C ASP A 10 -16.74 -3.30 -15.36
N ILE A 11 -15.67 -3.52 -14.63
CA ILE A 11 -14.90 -4.76 -14.66
C ILE A 11 -15.15 -5.54 -13.38
N TYR A 12 -15.54 -6.79 -13.55
CA TYR A 12 -15.70 -7.75 -12.45
C TYR A 12 -14.85 -8.99 -12.74
N PRO A 13 -13.98 -9.42 -11.80
CA PRO A 13 -13.22 -10.64 -11.97
C PRO A 13 -14.16 -11.85 -12.01
N PRO A 14 -13.83 -12.91 -12.77
CA PRO A 14 -14.48 -14.20 -12.61
C PRO A 14 -14.32 -14.72 -11.18
N THR A 15 -15.30 -15.47 -10.68
CA THR A 15 -15.32 -16.07 -9.35
C THR A 15 -15.61 -17.56 -9.43
N GLY A 16 -15.47 -18.29 -8.31
CA GLY A 16 -15.72 -19.73 -8.24
C GLY A 16 -14.53 -20.57 -8.72
N SER A 17 -14.77 -21.87 -8.86
CA SER A 17 -13.76 -22.87 -9.18
C SER A 17 -13.53 -23.10 -10.67
N GLU A 18 -14.37 -22.53 -11.54
CA GLU A 18 -14.20 -22.66 -12.99
C GLU A 18 -13.18 -21.63 -13.51
N ILE A 19 -12.24 -22.09 -14.33
CA ILE A 19 -11.23 -21.24 -14.95
C ILE A 19 -11.62 -20.87 -16.39
N THR A 20 -11.24 -19.67 -16.79
CA THR A 20 -11.42 -19.15 -18.16
C THR A 20 -10.10 -19.10 -18.94
N ALA A 21 -8.97 -19.28 -18.26
CA ALA A 21 -7.63 -19.46 -18.82
C ALA A 21 -7.25 -20.95 -18.83
N LYS A 22 -6.01 -21.29 -19.23
CA LYS A 22 -5.56 -22.68 -19.35
C LYS A 22 -5.19 -23.33 -18.01
N SER A 23 -4.78 -22.53 -17.03
CA SER A 23 -4.43 -23.01 -15.69
C SER A 23 -4.72 -21.95 -14.62
N TRP A 24 -4.69 -22.34 -13.35
CA TRP A 24 -4.77 -21.39 -12.24
C TRP A 24 -3.61 -20.42 -12.19
N LEU A 25 -2.42 -20.81 -12.71
CA LEU A 25 -1.25 -19.94 -12.73
C LEU A 25 -1.40 -18.76 -13.70
N THR A 26 -2.28 -18.88 -14.69
CA THR A 26 -2.61 -17.82 -15.66
C THR A 26 -3.95 -17.15 -15.37
N GLU A 27 -4.90 -17.89 -14.79
CA GLU A 27 -6.20 -17.36 -14.31
C GLU A 27 -6.00 -16.38 -13.15
N ALA A 28 -5.13 -16.70 -12.20
CA ALA A 28 -4.91 -15.90 -10.99
C ALA A 28 -4.46 -14.45 -11.29
N PRO A 29 -3.40 -14.19 -12.06
CA PRO A 29 -3.03 -12.82 -12.40
C PRO A 29 -4.11 -12.09 -13.21
N MET A 30 -4.88 -12.80 -14.03
CA MET A 30 -6.01 -12.23 -14.76
C MET A 30 -7.12 -11.77 -13.83
N ARG A 31 -7.56 -12.62 -12.89
CA ARG A 31 -8.58 -12.24 -11.89
C ARG A 31 -8.12 -11.06 -11.04
N MET A 32 -6.86 -11.04 -10.64
CA MET A 32 -6.32 -9.97 -9.83
C MET A 32 -6.17 -8.64 -10.60
N LEU A 33 -5.78 -8.67 -11.88
CA LEU A 33 -5.81 -7.49 -12.75
C LEU A 33 -7.24 -6.92 -12.86
N MET A 34 -8.21 -7.80 -13.09
CA MET A 34 -9.63 -7.40 -13.17
C MET A 34 -10.16 -6.89 -11.84
N ASN A 35 -9.77 -7.53 -10.72
CA ASN A 35 -10.14 -7.08 -9.38
C ASN A 35 -9.61 -5.67 -9.05
N ASN A 36 -8.42 -5.31 -9.54
CA ASN A 36 -7.89 -3.96 -9.37
C ASN A 36 -8.79 -2.87 -9.99
N LEU A 37 -9.60 -3.24 -10.98
CA LEU A 37 -10.52 -2.33 -11.68
C LEU A 37 -11.99 -2.53 -11.28
N HIS A 38 -12.26 -3.38 -10.28
CA HIS A 38 -13.60 -3.54 -9.73
C HIS A 38 -14.12 -2.18 -9.22
N PRO A 39 -15.39 -1.82 -9.46
CA PRO A 39 -15.94 -0.50 -9.07
C PRO A 39 -15.81 -0.17 -7.57
N ASP A 40 -15.81 -1.17 -6.70
CA ASP A 40 -15.62 -0.97 -5.26
C ASP A 40 -14.13 -0.94 -4.83
N VAL A 41 -13.19 -1.23 -5.74
CA VAL A 41 -11.75 -1.30 -5.48
C VAL A 41 -11.05 -0.06 -6.01
N ALA A 42 -11.25 0.27 -7.29
CA ALA A 42 -10.56 1.37 -7.97
C ALA A 42 -11.16 2.74 -7.67
N GLU A 43 -10.32 3.77 -7.53
CA GLU A 43 -10.76 5.15 -7.36
C GLU A 43 -11.42 5.72 -8.63
N ASN A 44 -10.89 5.39 -9.81
CA ASN A 44 -11.45 5.77 -11.10
C ASN A 44 -11.27 4.64 -12.13
N PRO A 45 -12.10 3.58 -12.05
CA PRO A 45 -11.93 2.39 -12.89
C PRO A 45 -12.05 2.68 -14.39
N HIS A 46 -12.87 3.66 -14.79
CA HIS A 46 -13.06 3.99 -16.20
C HIS A 46 -11.82 4.61 -16.87
N GLU A 47 -10.94 5.21 -16.06
CA GLU A 47 -9.62 5.71 -16.49
C GLU A 47 -8.49 4.74 -16.16
N LEU A 48 -8.81 3.49 -15.79
CA LEU A 48 -7.86 2.46 -15.35
C LEU A 48 -7.09 2.82 -14.07
N VAL A 49 -7.50 3.86 -13.35
CA VAL A 49 -6.84 4.36 -12.15
C VAL A 49 -7.33 3.59 -10.94
N VAL A 50 -6.40 2.91 -10.29
CA VAL A 50 -6.68 2.09 -9.10
C VAL A 50 -6.62 2.94 -7.83
N TYR A 51 -5.51 3.65 -7.61
CA TYR A 51 -5.36 4.58 -6.48
C TYR A 51 -4.19 5.56 -6.68
N GLY A 52 -4.09 6.56 -5.81
CA GLY A 52 -2.92 7.44 -5.70
C GLY A 52 -2.77 8.45 -6.83
N GLY A 53 -3.87 9.01 -7.30
CA GLY A 53 -3.90 10.03 -8.36
C GLY A 53 -3.93 9.42 -9.75
N ILE A 54 -2.82 8.88 -10.24
CA ILE A 54 -2.67 8.33 -11.60
C ILE A 54 -2.15 6.89 -11.63
N GLY A 55 -2.14 6.17 -10.51
CA GLY A 55 -1.68 4.78 -10.42
C GLY A 55 -2.62 3.83 -11.16
N ARG A 56 -2.18 3.30 -12.33
CA ARG A 56 -3.00 2.49 -13.24
C ARG A 56 -2.64 1.01 -13.18
N ALA A 57 -3.62 0.16 -13.51
CA ALA A 57 -3.45 -1.28 -13.65
C ALA A 57 -2.99 -1.72 -15.05
N ALA A 58 -3.38 -0.97 -16.08
CA ALA A 58 -2.98 -1.15 -17.47
C ALA A 58 -2.82 0.22 -18.14
N ARG A 59 -2.06 0.30 -19.24
CA ARG A 59 -1.74 1.58 -19.89
C ARG A 59 -2.94 2.18 -20.59
N THR A 60 -3.64 1.37 -21.40
CA THR A 60 -4.87 1.71 -22.12
C THR A 60 -5.88 0.58 -22.00
N TRP A 61 -7.12 0.81 -22.43
CA TRP A 61 -8.14 -0.25 -22.48
C TRP A 61 -7.79 -1.34 -23.49
N GLU A 62 -7.17 -0.97 -24.60
CA GLU A 62 -6.68 -1.92 -25.60
C GLU A 62 -5.55 -2.80 -25.02
N ASP A 63 -4.66 -2.22 -24.23
CA ASP A 63 -3.61 -2.98 -23.52
C ASP A 63 -4.19 -3.89 -22.45
N PHE A 64 -5.21 -3.42 -21.71
CA PHE A 64 -5.94 -4.27 -20.75
C PHE A 64 -6.55 -5.51 -21.44
N ASP A 65 -7.26 -5.30 -22.54
CA ASP A 65 -7.86 -6.39 -23.31
C ASP A 65 -6.81 -7.35 -23.85
N ALA A 66 -5.69 -6.81 -24.34
CA ALA A 66 -4.58 -7.61 -24.85
C ALA A 66 -3.88 -8.43 -23.73
N ILE A 67 -3.75 -7.88 -22.50
CA ILE A 67 -3.23 -8.64 -21.34
C ILE A 67 -4.18 -9.77 -20.99
N VAL A 68 -5.48 -9.49 -20.90
CA VAL A 68 -6.49 -10.52 -20.58
C VAL A 68 -6.49 -11.63 -21.63
N ALA A 69 -6.44 -11.28 -22.92
CA ALA A 69 -6.38 -12.25 -24.00
C ALA A 69 -5.09 -13.09 -23.93
N ALA A 70 -3.94 -12.45 -23.71
CA ALA A 70 -2.67 -13.16 -23.58
C ALA A 70 -2.67 -14.13 -22.39
N LEU A 71 -3.21 -13.74 -21.23
CA LEU A 71 -3.29 -14.61 -20.04
C LEU A 71 -4.19 -15.83 -20.26
N LYS A 72 -5.29 -15.68 -21.05
CA LYS A 72 -6.17 -16.81 -21.40
C LYS A 72 -5.46 -17.84 -22.28
N ASP A 73 -4.55 -17.38 -23.14
CA ASP A 73 -3.84 -18.26 -24.11
C ASP A 73 -2.47 -18.74 -23.62
N LEU A 74 -1.96 -18.18 -22.51
CA LEU A 74 -0.61 -18.48 -22.01
C LEU A 74 -0.50 -19.92 -21.52
N GLU A 75 0.58 -20.60 -21.93
CA GLU A 75 0.93 -21.94 -21.45
C GLU A 75 1.74 -21.85 -20.13
N ASP A 76 1.72 -22.92 -19.33
CA ASP A 76 2.45 -23.01 -18.05
C ASP A 76 3.99 -23.01 -18.20
N THR A 77 4.48 -23.08 -19.42
CA THR A 77 5.90 -22.97 -19.78
C THR A 77 6.25 -21.65 -20.46
N GLN A 78 5.33 -20.70 -20.44
CA GLN A 78 5.51 -19.39 -21.06
C GLN A 78 5.44 -18.28 -20.03
N THR A 79 6.06 -17.15 -20.35
CA THR A 79 6.05 -15.92 -19.55
C THR A 79 5.62 -14.74 -20.39
N LEU A 80 4.60 -14.03 -19.94
CA LEU A 80 4.14 -12.75 -20.48
C LEU A 80 4.99 -11.62 -19.91
N LEU A 81 5.51 -10.75 -20.78
CA LEU A 81 6.19 -9.52 -20.37
C LEU A 81 5.25 -8.31 -20.49
N VAL A 82 5.16 -7.52 -19.43
CA VAL A 82 4.35 -6.31 -19.36
C VAL A 82 5.23 -5.10 -19.02
N GLN A 83 5.30 -4.16 -19.96
CA GLN A 83 6.09 -2.94 -19.82
C GLN A 83 5.16 -1.75 -19.62
N SER A 84 5.18 -1.15 -18.44
CA SER A 84 4.33 0.00 -18.08
C SER A 84 2.88 -0.21 -18.55
N GLY A 85 2.27 -1.31 -18.12
CA GLY A 85 0.88 -1.66 -18.40
C GLY A 85 0.56 -2.11 -19.83
N LYS A 86 1.58 -2.34 -20.68
CA LYS A 86 1.43 -2.85 -22.05
C LYS A 86 2.02 -4.26 -22.17
N PRO A 87 1.29 -5.25 -22.71
CA PRO A 87 1.86 -6.57 -23.02
C PRO A 87 2.79 -6.43 -24.23
N VAL A 88 4.06 -6.80 -24.06
CA VAL A 88 5.09 -6.60 -25.09
C VAL A 88 5.66 -7.88 -25.67
N GLY A 89 5.39 -9.02 -25.05
CA GLY A 89 5.83 -10.30 -25.61
C GLY A 89 5.51 -11.49 -24.72
N VAL A 90 5.41 -12.65 -25.35
CA VAL A 90 5.30 -13.97 -24.70
C VAL A 90 6.52 -14.77 -25.08
N PHE A 91 7.20 -15.34 -24.10
CA PHE A 91 8.44 -16.10 -24.30
C PHE A 91 8.33 -17.49 -23.68
N ASN A 92 8.94 -18.48 -24.33
CA ASN A 92 9.10 -19.79 -23.74
C ASN A 92 10.12 -19.72 -22.61
N THR A 93 9.71 -20.21 -21.45
CA THR A 93 10.53 -20.33 -20.25
C THR A 93 10.47 -21.76 -19.73
N HIS A 94 10.08 -21.98 -18.50
CA HIS A 94 9.88 -23.31 -17.91
C HIS A 94 8.77 -23.24 -16.85
N LYS A 95 8.28 -24.41 -16.40
CA LYS A 95 7.14 -24.50 -15.49
C LYS A 95 7.32 -23.76 -14.16
N ASP A 96 8.54 -23.60 -13.69
CA ASP A 96 8.86 -22.92 -12.42
C ASP A 96 9.12 -21.41 -12.58
N ALA A 97 9.19 -20.91 -13.83
CA ALA A 97 9.32 -19.47 -14.07
C ALA A 97 8.01 -18.73 -13.78
N PRO A 98 8.06 -17.45 -13.45
CA PRO A 98 6.86 -16.63 -13.37
C PRO A 98 6.04 -16.62 -14.65
N ARG A 99 4.73 -16.63 -14.52
CA ARG A 99 3.82 -16.48 -15.68
C ARG A 99 3.79 -15.07 -16.22
N VAL A 100 4.06 -14.08 -15.35
CA VAL A 100 4.10 -12.66 -15.74
C VAL A 100 5.32 -11.98 -15.10
N LEU A 101 6.01 -11.19 -15.91
CA LEU A 101 7.02 -10.23 -15.44
C LEU A 101 6.59 -8.82 -15.81
N ILE A 102 6.56 -7.95 -14.82
CA ILE A 102 6.06 -6.58 -14.95
C ILE A 102 7.19 -5.60 -14.63
N ALA A 103 7.36 -4.57 -15.45
CA ALA A 103 8.20 -3.43 -15.14
C ALA A 103 7.43 -2.14 -15.40
N ASN A 104 7.28 -1.29 -14.37
CA ASN A 104 6.49 -0.06 -14.47
C ASN A 104 7.35 1.17 -14.17
N SER A 105 7.25 2.17 -15.04
CA SER A 105 7.82 3.51 -14.86
C SER A 105 9.31 3.57 -14.45
N ASN A 106 10.07 2.51 -14.73
CA ASN A 106 11.51 2.48 -14.43
C ASN A 106 12.25 3.37 -15.42
N LEU A 107 12.60 4.58 -15.00
CA LEU A 107 13.43 5.51 -15.73
C LEU A 107 14.88 5.39 -15.28
N VAL A 108 15.82 5.65 -16.19
CA VAL A 108 17.23 5.78 -15.83
C VAL A 108 17.35 6.93 -14.82
N PRO A 109 18.11 6.79 -13.71
CA PRO A 109 18.02 7.71 -12.57
C PRO A 109 18.13 9.20 -12.91
N HIS A 110 19.01 9.59 -13.82
CA HIS A 110 19.16 10.99 -14.22
C HIS A 110 17.91 11.60 -14.88
N TRP A 111 17.06 10.76 -15.49
CA TRP A 111 15.80 11.16 -16.14
C TRP A 111 14.57 10.87 -15.28
N ALA A 112 14.76 10.34 -14.07
CA ALA A 112 13.66 9.97 -13.19
C ALA A 112 13.10 11.19 -12.45
N ASN A 113 12.29 11.99 -13.15
CA ASN A 113 11.57 13.13 -12.63
C ASN A 113 10.18 13.23 -13.26
N TRP A 114 9.30 14.00 -12.64
CA TRP A 114 7.91 14.12 -13.07
C TRP A 114 7.76 14.73 -14.47
N ASP A 115 8.54 15.73 -14.82
CA ASP A 115 8.44 16.39 -16.12
C ASP A 115 8.69 15.41 -17.26
N HIS A 116 9.78 14.63 -17.16
CA HIS A 116 10.13 13.64 -18.17
C HIS A 116 9.13 12.46 -18.18
N PHE A 117 8.71 11.99 -17.00
CA PHE A 117 7.70 10.94 -16.90
C PHE A 117 6.38 11.38 -17.57
N ASN A 118 5.90 12.58 -17.28
CA ASN A 118 4.65 13.11 -17.83
C ASN A 118 4.72 13.26 -19.37
N GLU A 119 5.88 13.62 -19.92
CA GLU A 119 6.07 13.60 -21.38
C GLU A 119 5.93 12.19 -21.96
N LEU A 120 6.51 11.18 -21.30
CA LEU A 120 6.46 9.80 -21.77
C LEU A 120 5.05 9.20 -21.63
N ASP A 121 4.36 9.48 -20.53
CA ASP A 121 2.98 9.03 -20.32
C ASP A 121 2.05 9.64 -21.39
N LYS A 122 2.17 10.94 -21.64
CA LYS A 122 1.40 11.63 -22.69
C LYS A 122 1.66 11.08 -24.10
N LYS A 123 2.88 10.57 -24.36
CA LYS A 123 3.25 9.91 -25.62
C LYS A 123 2.82 8.43 -25.65
N GLY A 124 2.24 7.89 -24.58
CA GLY A 124 1.88 6.48 -24.48
C GLY A 124 3.08 5.53 -24.37
N LEU A 125 4.20 5.99 -23.84
CA LEU A 125 5.45 5.21 -23.70
C LEU A 125 5.70 4.68 -22.30
N ALA A 126 5.05 5.26 -21.30
CA ALA A 126 5.12 4.85 -19.90
C ALA A 126 3.74 4.90 -19.26
N MET A 127 3.63 4.29 -18.08
CA MET A 127 2.44 4.32 -17.23
C MET A 127 2.89 4.33 -15.78
N TYR A 128 2.26 5.15 -14.95
CA TYR A 128 2.52 5.11 -13.51
C TYR A 128 1.83 3.90 -12.89
N GLY A 129 2.55 2.80 -12.81
CA GLY A 129 2.11 1.55 -12.20
C GLY A 129 2.44 1.56 -10.71
N GLN A 130 1.70 2.35 -9.93
CA GLN A 130 1.97 2.53 -8.51
C GLN A 130 1.80 1.23 -7.73
N MET A 131 2.89 0.74 -7.13
CA MET A 131 2.94 -0.37 -6.17
C MET A 131 1.96 -1.52 -6.51
N THR A 132 1.07 -1.84 -5.59
CA THR A 132 0.09 -2.94 -5.74
C THR A 132 -0.94 -2.73 -6.85
N ALA A 133 -1.17 -1.49 -7.30
CA ALA A 133 -1.97 -1.21 -8.48
C ALA A 133 -1.32 -1.78 -9.75
N GLY A 134 -0.05 -1.47 -9.96
CA GLY A 134 0.70 -1.91 -11.13
C GLY A 134 1.16 -3.36 -11.09
N SER A 135 1.15 -4.00 -9.92
CA SER A 135 1.48 -5.42 -9.73
C SER A 135 0.26 -6.33 -9.53
N TRP A 136 -0.94 -5.79 -9.66
CA TRP A 136 -2.20 -6.54 -9.60
C TRP A 136 -2.39 -7.33 -8.30
N ILE A 137 -2.05 -6.72 -7.18
CA ILE A 137 -2.25 -7.30 -5.84
C ILE A 137 -2.89 -6.30 -4.86
N TYR A 138 -3.48 -5.24 -5.38
CA TYR A 138 -4.25 -4.30 -4.58
C TYR A 138 -5.56 -4.95 -4.13
N ILE A 139 -5.84 -4.93 -2.85
CA ILE A 139 -7.00 -5.57 -2.21
C ILE A 139 -7.95 -4.53 -1.57
N GLY A 140 -7.93 -3.32 -2.09
CA GLY A 140 -8.64 -2.20 -1.49
C GLY A 140 -7.88 -1.58 -0.32
N THR A 141 -8.53 -0.63 0.33
CA THR A 141 -7.95 0.14 1.45
C THR A 141 -7.56 -0.75 2.64
N GLN A 142 -8.18 -1.91 2.81
CA GLN A 142 -7.81 -2.86 3.87
C GLN A 142 -6.33 -3.27 3.85
N GLY A 143 -5.69 -3.22 2.68
CA GLY A 143 -4.29 -3.61 2.52
C GLY A 143 -3.29 -2.76 3.30
N ILE A 144 -3.69 -1.59 3.81
CA ILE A 144 -2.87 -0.71 4.63
C ILE A 144 -3.37 -0.56 6.07
N VAL A 145 -4.57 -1.08 6.39
CA VAL A 145 -5.19 -0.87 7.71
C VAL A 145 -4.32 -1.45 8.82
N GLN A 146 -3.80 -2.67 8.67
CA GLN A 146 -2.99 -3.26 9.73
C GLN A 146 -1.67 -2.52 9.94
N GLY A 147 -0.95 -2.14 8.87
CA GLY A 147 0.29 -1.37 9.03
C GLY A 147 0.06 -0.05 9.78
N THR A 148 -1.08 0.59 9.52
CA THR A 148 -1.48 1.81 10.23
C THR A 148 -1.86 1.50 11.68
N TYR A 149 -2.59 0.41 11.91
CA TYR A 149 -2.91 -0.09 13.26
C TYR A 149 -1.65 -0.39 14.07
N GLU A 150 -0.69 -1.14 13.51
CA GLU A 150 0.59 -1.43 14.16
C GLU A 150 1.35 -0.14 14.50
N THR A 151 1.35 0.83 13.58
CA THR A 151 1.98 2.14 13.80
C THR A 151 1.34 2.87 14.99
N PHE A 152 0.01 2.91 15.06
CA PHE A 152 -0.71 3.59 16.15
C PHE A 152 -0.57 2.85 17.48
N MET A 153 -0.59 1.52 17.47
CA MET A 153 -0.36 0.72 18.66
C MET A 153 1.04 0.92 19.23
N GLU A 154 2.07 0.93 18.36
CA GLU A 154 3.45 1.19 18.79
C GLU A 154 3.64 2.63 19.27
N ALA A 155 3.04 3.60 18.60
CA ALA A 155 3.03 4.99 19.08
C ALA A 155 2.33 5.11 20.45
N GLY A 156 1.21 4.42 20.63
CA GLY A 156 0.53 4.32 21.92
C GLY A 156 1.43 3.73 23.01
N ARG A 157 2.19 2.69 22.69
CA ARG A 157 3.14 2.07 23.62
C ARG A 157 4.28 3.02 24.02
N GLN A 158 4.84 3.77 23.06
CA GLN A 158 5.96 4.67 23.32
C GLN A 158 5.55 5.95 24.06
N HIS A 159 4.38 6.50 23.77
CA HIS A 159 3.98 7.82 24.26
C HIS A 159 2.87 7.79 25.33
N TYR A 160 2.10 6.70 25.43
CA TYR A 160 0.85 6.66 26.19
C TYR A 160 0.65 5.35 26.99
N GLU A 161 1.75 4.71 27.39
CA GLU A 161 1.72 3.47 28.21
C GLU A 161 0.88 2.33 27.60
N GLY A 162 0.80 2.29 26.27
CA GLY A 162 0.04 1.30 25.51
C GLY A 162 -1.49 1.53 25.46
N ASN A 163 -1.98 2.69 25.88
CA ASN A 163 -3.41 2.97 25.91
C ASN A 163 -3.79 4.23 25.14
N LEU A 164 -4.55 4.07 24.08
CA LEU A 164 -5.08 5.17 23.26
C LEU A 164 -6.53 5.54 23.59
N LYS A 165 -7.16 4.92 24.59
CA LYS A 165 -8.51 5.23 25.01
C LYS A 165 -8.62 6.67 25.53
N GLY A 166 -9.60 7.41 25.03
CA GLY A 166 -9.79 8.81 25.37
C GLY A 166 -8.81 9.78 24.69
N ARG A 167 -8.06 9.28 23.68
CA ARG A 167 -7.14 10.07 22.86
C ARG A 167 -7.64 10.20 21.44
N TRP A 168 -7.07 11.15 20.70
CA TRP A 168 -7.47 11.35 19.32
C TRP A 168 -6.30 11.69 18.39
N ILE A 169 -6.46 11.26 17.16
CA ILE A 169 -5.47 11.39 16.08
C ILE A 169 -6.01 12.33 15.02
N LEU A 170 -5.21 13.30 14.60
CA LEU A 170 -5.47 14.15 13.44
C LEU A 170 -4.76 13.59 12.22
N THR A 171 -5.46 13.48 11.09
CA THR A 171 -4.87 13.07 9.82
C THR A 171 -5.46 13.84 8.64
N GLY A 172 -4.74 13.88 7.51
CA GLY A 172 -5.19 14.40 6.23
C GLY A 172 -5.32 13.31 5.18
N GLY A 173 -6.40 13.38 4.37
CA GLY A 173 -6.64 12.49 3.22
C GLY A 173 -7.45 11.24 3.52
N LEU A 174 -8.46 10.98 2.66
CA LEU A 174 -9.30 9.78 2.68
C LEU A 174 -9.31 9.04 1.32
N GLY A 175 -8.25 9.20 0.53
CA GLY A 175 -8.01 8.43 -0.70
C GLY A 175 -7.79 6.94 -0.44
N GLY A 176 -7.34 6.20 -1.46
CA GLY A 176 -7.15 4.75 -1.39
C GLY A 176 -6.31 4.28 -0.20
N MET A 177 -5.26 5.01 0.11
CA MET A 177 -4.36 4.72 1.24
C MET A 177 -4.78 5.45 2.52
N GLY A 178 -4.98 6.77 2.46
CA GLY A 178 -5.34 7.60 3.61
C GLY A 178 -6.66 7.21 4.27
N GLY A 179 -7.58 6.64 3.51
CA GLY A 179 -8.84 6.13 4.02
C GLY A 179 -8.73 5.05 5.09
N ALA A 180 -7.56 4.40 5.22
CA ALA A 180 -7.29 3.43 6.28
C ALA A 180 -7.09 4.06 7.66
N GLN A 181 -6.65 5.31 7.72
CA GLN A 181 -6.26 5.99 8.97
C GLN A 181 -7.38 6.00 10.02
N PRO A 182 -8.62 6.43 9.70
CA PRO A 182 -9.69 6.49 10.71
C PRO A 182 -10.04 5.13 11.28
N LEU A 183 -10.18 4.09 10.43
CA LEU A 183 -10.50 2.76 10.89
C LEU A 183 -9.38 2.18 11.77
N ALA A 184 -8.13 2.33 11.36
CA ALA A 184 -6.98 1.87 12.14
C ALA A 184 -6.90 2.56 13.51
N ALA A 185 -7.17 3.86 13.58
CA ALA A 185 -7.22 4.61 14.84
C ALA A 185 -8.31 4.08 15.77
N VAL A 186 -9.51 3.84 15.25
CA VAL A 186 -10.65 3.29 16.00
C VAL A 186 -10.34 1.87 16.48
N MET A 187 -9.74 1.01 15.65
CA MET A 187 -9.30 -0.33 16.03
C MET A 187 -8.21 -0.30 17.11
N ALA A 188 -7.36 0.72 17.10
CA ALA A 188 -6.35 0.95 18.14
C ALA A 188 -6.93 1.60 19.43
N GLY A 189 -8.22 1.91 19.46
CA GLY A 189 -8.91 2.48 20.61
C GLY A 189 -8.94 4.01 20.71
N ALA A 190 -8.44 4.72 19.68
CA ALA A 190 -8.43 6.17 19.60
C ALA A 190 -9.62 6.72 18.82
N CYS A 191 -9.95 8.01 19.04
CA CYS A 191 -10.75 8.77 18.09
C CYS A 191 -9.89 9.24 16.92
N CYS A 192 -10.52 9.57 15.78
CA CYS A 192 -9.83 10.13 14.64
C CYS A 192 -10.63 11.30 14.02
N LEU A 193 -9.93 12.40 13.76
CA LEU A 193 -10.40 13.47 12.89
C LEU A 193 -9.61 13.41 11.59
N ALA A 194 -10.28 13.07 10.49
CA ALA A 194 -9.68 13.00 9.16
C ALA A 194 -10.19 14.17 8.31
N VAL A 195 -9.27 14.96 7.77
CA VAL A 195 -9.58 16.10 6.90
C VAL A 195 -9.54 15.65 5.44
N GLU A 196 -10.66 15.78 4.71
CA GLU A 196 -10.76 15.41 3.31
C GLU A 196 -11.41 16.54 2.48
N CYS A 197 -10.80 16.89 1.38
CA CYS A 197 -11.27 17.97 0.50
C CYS A 197 -12.37 17.52 -0.47
N ASP A 198 -12.41 16.24 -0.84
CA ASP A 198 -13.39 15.66 -1.77
C ASP A 198 -14.46 14.89 -1.00
N GLU A 199 -15.65 15.48 -0.93
CA GLU A 199 -16.79 14.90 -0.19
C GLU A 199 -17.17 13.50 -0.69
N THR A 200 -16.95 13.20 -1.97
CA THR A 200 -17.27 11.88 -2.54
C THR A 200 -16.40 10.78 -1.95
N ARG A 201 -15.15 11.10 -1.58
CA ARG A 201 -14.25 10.18 -0.86
C ARG A 201 -14.74 9.95 0.56
N ALA A 202 -15.15 10.99 1.28
CA ALA A 202 -15.71 10.84 2.61
C ALA A 202 -17.00 9.98 2.60
N ASP A 203 -17.89 10.19 1.63
CA ASP A 203 -19.12 9.39 1.46
C ASP A 203 -18.80 7.91 1.17
N PHE A 204 -17.78 7.65 0.36
CA PHE A 204 -17.30 6.29 0.12
C PHE A 204 -16.81 5.64 1.43
N ARG A 205 -16.06 6.36 2.29
CA ARG A 205 -15.57 5.83 3.57
C ARG A 205 -16.66 5.62 4.60
N LEU A 206 -17.71 6.44 4.61
CA LEU A 206 -18.92 6.19 5.39
C LEU A 206 -19.61 4.90 4.94
N ARG A 207 -19.86 4.76 3.63
CA ARG A 207 -20.51 3.57 3.06
C ARG A 207 -19.74 2.28 3.33
N THR A 208 -18.41 2.33 3.28
CA THR A 208 -17.53 1.17 3.51
C THR A 208 -17.09 1.02 4.97
N ARG A 209 -17.66 1.80 5.91
CA ARG A 209 -17.45 1.72 7.35
C ARG A 209 -16.00 2.00 7.81
N TYR A 210 -15.25 2.78 7.02
CA TYR A 210 -13.92 3.27 7.42
C TYR A 210 -13.98 4.54 8.25
N VAL A 211 -15.07 5.30 8.15
CA VAL A 211 -15.36 6.51 8.93
C VAL A 211 -16.77 6.38 9.52
N ASP A 212 -16.96 6.83 10.76
CA ASP A 212 -18.25 6.73 11.45
C ASP A 212 -19.17 7.91 11.15
N GLU A 213 -18.65 9.15 11.08
CA GLU A 213 -19.42 10.38 10.92
C GLU A 213 -18.77 11.33 9.91
N LYS A 214 -19.53 12.29 9.40
CA LYS A 214 -19.07 13.36 8.49
C LYS A 214 -19.62 14.71 8.88
N THR A 215 -18.82 15.78 8.75
CA THR A 215 -19.25 17.17 8.99
C THR A 215 -18.49 18.14 8.08
N HIS A 216 -19.10 19.33 7.87
CA HIS A 216 -18.45 20.45 7.18
C HIS A 216 -17.94 21.53 8.15
N SER A 217 -18.15 21.36 9.45
CA SER A 217 -17.81 22.32 10.49
C SER A 217 -16.68 21.79 11.37
N LEU A 218 -15.58 22.54 11.44
CA LEU A 218 -14.48 22.22 12.36
C LEU A 218 -14.95 22.23 13.83
N ASP A 219 -15.83 23.15 14.20
CA ASP A 219 -16.34 23.25 15.57
C ASP A 219 -17.20 22.03 15.94
N ASP A 220 -18.04 21.55 15.00
CA ASP A 220 -18.82 20.32 15.20
C ASP A 220 -17.92 19.08 15.28
N ALA A 221 -16.89 19.00 14.42
CA ALA A 221 -15.92 17.91 14.46
C ALA A 221 -15.19 17.85 15.82
N LEU A 222 -14.73 18.99 16.31
CA LEU A 222 -14.07 19.09 17.62
C LEU A 222 -15.02 18.76 18.78
N ALA A 223 -16.30 19.17 18.70
CA ALA A 223 -17.31 18.82 19.68
C ALA A 223 -17.60 17.30 19.72
N MET A 224 -17.62 16.64 18.55
CA MET A 224 -17.74 15.18 18.45
C MET A 224 -16.53 14.49 19.09
N ILE A 225 -15.31 14.91 18.75
CA ILE A 225 -14.07 14.38 19.31
C ILE A 225 -14.04 14.55 20.83
N ASP A 226 -14.34 15.73 21.35
CA ASP A 226 -14.37 16.00 22.79
C ASP A 226 -15.40 15.11 23.52
N LYS A 227 -16.59 14.93 22.94
CA LYS A 227 -17.62 14.04 23.47
C LYS A 227 -17.13 12.59 23.55
N TRP A 228 -16.56 12.06 22.46
CA TRP A 228 -16.15 10.66 22.38
C TRP A 228 -14.93 10.37 23.26
N THR A 229 -13.93 11.25 23.25
CA THR A 229 -12.74 11.09 24.10
C THR A 229 -13.12 11.09 25.59
N LYS A 230 -14.00 11.99 26.04
CA LYS A 230 -14.51 12.00 27.41
C LYS A 230 -15.32 10.75 27.77
N ALA A 231 -16.05 10.19 26.83
CA ALA A 231 -16.80 8.94 27.01
C ALA A 231 -15.90 7.70 26.93
N GLY A 232 -14.67 7.84 26.44
CA GLY A 232 -13.77 6.72 26.16
C GLY A 232 -14.26 5.84 25.01
N GLU A 233 -15.03 6.43 24.08
CA GLU A 233 -15.50 5.78 22.85
C GLU A 233 -14.48 6.01 21.74
N ALA A 234 -14.13 4.97 20.98
CA ALA A 234 -13.29 5.07 19.79
C ALA A 234 -14.20 5.26 18.57
N LYS A 235 -14.18 6.45 17.98
CA LYS A 235 -14.96 6.83 16.79
C LYS A 235 -14.21 7.82 15.92
N SER A 236 -14.61 7.91 14.67
CA SER A 236 -13.97 8.76 13.68
C SER A 236 -14.94 9.72 12.99
N VAL A 237 -14.45 10.89 12.63
CA VAL A 237 -15.18 11.89 11.86
C VAL A 237 -14.36 12.39 10.68
N ALA A 238 -14.97 12.43 9.50
CA ALA A 238 -14.46 13.10 8.32
C ALA A 238 -14.89 14.57 8.34
N LEU A 239 -13.94 15.48 8.37
CA LEU A 239 -14.16 16.90 8.19
C LEU A 239 -13.93 17.26 6.72
N ILE A 240 -14.97 17.77 6.04
CA ILE A 240 -14.83 18.26 4.68
C ILE A 240 -14.13 19.62 4.70
N GLY A 241 -12.89 19.65 4.20
CA GLY A 241 -12.04 20.83 4.23
C GLY A 241 -10.66 20.57 3.66
N ASN A 242 -9.83 21.59 3.64
CA ASN A 242 -8.44 21.47 3.19
C ASN A 242 -7.51 21.34 4.41
N ALA A 243 -6.65 20.35 4.45
CA ALA A 243 -5.70 20.13 5.54
C ALA A 243 -4.74 21.32 5.72
N ALA A 244 -4.40 22.02 4.63
CA ALA A 244 -3.59 23.24 4.69
C ALA A 244 -4.31 24.44 5.35
N ASP A 245 -5.64 24.38 5.49
CA ASP A 245 -6.41 25.36 6.28
C ASP A 245 -6.64 24.88 7.70
N VAL A 246 -7.03 23.61 7.86
CA VAL A 246 -7.47 23.04 9.14
C VAL A 246 -6.30 22.89 10.12
N PHE A 247 -5.16 22.35 9.68
CA PHE A 247 -4.01 22.12 10.58
C PHE A 247 -3.48 23.43 11.18
N PRO A 248 -3.22 24.49 10.38
CA PRO A 248 -2.81 25.78 10.93
C PRO A 248 -3.87 26.42 11.84
N GLU A 249 -5.17 26.26 11.53
CA GLU A 249 -6.24 26.81 12.37
C GLU A 249 -6.30 26.12 13.74
N LEU A 250 -6.06 24.79 13.81
CA LEU A 250 -5.95 24.07 15.08
C LEU A 250 -4.75 24.55 15.91
N VAL A 251 -3.57 24.74 15.27
CA VAL A 251 -2.39 25.32 15.94
C VAL A 251 -2.72 26.71 16.50
N LYS A 252 -3.32 27.58 15.69
CA LYS A 252 -3.72 28.94 16.10
C LYS A 252 -4.71 28.95 17.26
N ARG A 253 -5.63 27.98 17.32
CA ARG A 253 -6.60 27.83 18.43
C ARG A 253 -5.97 27.19 19.68
N GLY A 254 -4.73 26.72 19.61
CA GLY A 254 -4.08 25.99 20.70
C GLY A 254 -4.70 24.60 20.96
N VAL A 255 -5.38 24.03 19.97
CA VAL A 255 -5.95 22.67 20.04
C VAL A 255 -4.85 21.67 19.77
N LYS A 256 -4.62 20.75 20.72
CA LYS A 256 -3.56 19.74 20.63
C LYS A 256 -4.16 18.34 20.44
N PRO A 257 -3.99 17.72 19.27
CA PRO A 257 -4.22 16.29 19.12
C PRO A 257 -3.26 15.49 20.01
N ASP A 258 -3.60 14.22 20.28
CA ASP A 258 -2.65 13.31 20.91
C ASP A 258 -1.63 12.76 19.91
N MET A 259 -1.96 12.79 18.61
CA MET A 259 -1.06 12.43 17.52
C MET A 259 -1.47 13.15 16.23
N VAL A 260 -0.47 13.49 15.41
CA VAL A 260 -0.70 14.10 14.09
C VAL A 260 -0.01 13.27 13.02
N THR A 261 -0.71 13.01 11.93
CA THR A 261 -0.15 12.35 10.74
C THR A 261 -0.76 12.93 9.47
N ASP A 262 -0.23 12.52 8.31
CA ASP A 262 -0.78 12.87 7.00
C ASP A 262 -0.60 11.72 6.01
N GLN A 263 -1.63 11.45 5.23
CA GLN A 263 -1.59 10.49 4.13
C GLN A 263 -2.38 11.00 2.92
N THR A 264 -2.32 12.31 2.66
CA THR A 264 -2.75 12.89 1.38
C THR A 264 -1.91 12.33 0.23
N SER A 265 -2.40 12.42 -1.01
CA SER A 265 -1.62 11.99 -2.19
C SER A 265 -0.62 13.08 -2.62
N ALA A 266 0.16 13.62 -1.68
CA ALA A 266 1.09 14.73 -1.86
C ALA A 266 2.25 14.41 -2.84
N HIS A 267 2.52 13.13 -3.10
CA HIS A 267 3.51 12.67 -4.07
C HIS A 267 3.17 13.07 -5.52
N ASP A 268 1.92 13.34 -5.82
CA ASP A 268 1.44 13.88 -7.10
C ASP A 268 0.82 15.27 -6.86
N PRO A 269 1.58 16.35 -6.98
CA PRO A 269 1.09 17.69 -6.68
C PRO A 269 0.02 18.19 -7.66
N ILE A 270 -0.13 17.57 -8.83
CA ILE A 270 -1.13 17.97 -9.80
C ILE A 270 -2.47 17.28 -9.54
N HIS A 271 -2.48 15.95 -9.39
CA HIS A 271 -3.71 15.15 -9.30
C HIS A 271 -4.04 14.70 -7.89
N GLY A 272 -3.09 14.80 -6.95
CA GLY A 272 -3.20 14.23 -5.61
C GLY A 272 -3.44 15.21 -4.47
N TYR A 273 -3.21 16.51 -4.65
CA TYR A 273 -3.30 17.49 -3.57
C TYR A 273 -4.05 18.76 -3.99
N LEU A 274 -5.17 19.06 -3.32
CA LEU A 274 -5.98 20.25 -3.57
C LEU A 274 -5.25 21.52 -3.09
N PRO A 275 -4.98 22.51 -3.96
CA PRO A 275 -4.43 23.80 -3.54
C PRO A 275 -5.36 24.53 -2.56
N GLN A 276 -4.76 25.21 -1.59
CA GLN A 276 -5.47 26.05 -0.62
C GLN A 276 -6.29 27.15 -1.33
N GLY A 277 -7.55 27.34 -0.93
CA GLY A 277 -8.43 28.32 -1.49
C GLY A 277 -9.07 27.95 -2.84
N TRP A 278 -8.78 26.76 -3.38
CA TRP A 278 -9.43 26.28 -4.61
C TRP A 278 -10.58 25.33 -4.28
N THR A 279 -11.58 25.32 -5.17
CA THR A 279 -12.60 24.28 -5.15
C THR A 279 -12.11 23.02 -5.89
N VAL A 280 -12.68 21.85 -5.55
CA VAL A 280 -12.39 20.60 -6.27
C VAL A 280 -12.69 20.72 -7.76
N ALA A 281 -13.75 21.43 -8.13
CA ALA A 281 -14.13 21.66 -9.53
C ALA A 281 -13.10 22.49 -10.29
N GLU A 282 -12.60 23.59 -9.68
CA GLU A 282 -11.54 24.42 -10.27
C GLU A 282 -10.23 23.64 -10.41
N TRP A 283 -9.87 22.88 -9.39
CA TRP A 283 -8.69 22.04 -9.38
C TRP A 283 -8.71 21.03 -10.53
N ARG A 284 -9.80 20.27 -10.66
CA ARG A 284 -9.98 19.30 -11.74
C ARG A 284 -9.91 19.95 -13.13
N ALA A 285 -10.56 21.09 -13.32
CA ALA A 285 -10.52 21.82 -14.59
C ALA A 285 -9.11 22.33 -14.96
N LYS A 286 -8.33 22.73 -13.96
CA LYS A 286 -6.98 23.26 -14.17
C LYS A 286 -5.91 22.19 -14.31
N GLN A 287 -6.13 20.97 -13.87
CA GLN A 287 -5.21 19.85 -14.10
C GLN A 287 -4.86 19.66 -15.59
N GLU A 288 -5.84 19.86 -16.47
CA GLU A 288 -5.64 19.77 -17.92
C GLU A 288 -5.23 21.11 -18.55
N SER A 289 -5.85 22.22 -18.13
CA SER A 289 -5.68 23.53 -18.78
C SER A 289 -4.42 24.28 -18.35
N ASP A 290 -3.98 24.12 -17.08
CA ASP A 290 -2.79 24.78 -16.53
C ASP A 290 -2.17 23.96 -15.39
N PRO A 291 -1.59 22.78 -15.69
CA PRO A 291 -1.03 21.89 -14.67
C PRO A 291 0.10 22.53 -13.87
N LYS A 292 0.87 23.46 -14.45
CA LYS A 292 1.96 24.17 -13.73
C LYS A 292 1.43 25.11 -12.67
N ALA A 293 0.30 25.77 -12.90
CA ALA A 293 -0.33 26.59 -11.87
C ALA A 293 -0.87 25.72 -10.73
N VAL A 294 -1.43 24.55 -11.05
CA VAL A 294 -1.87 23.57 -10.04
C VAL A 294 -0.69 23.12 -9.20
N GLU A 295 0.38 22.63 -9.83
CA GLU A 295 1.58 22.15 -9.13
C GLU A 295 2.15 23.22 -8.18
N LYS A 296 2.35 24.45 -8.68
CA LYS A 296 2.86 25.56 -7.87
C LYS A 296 1.99 25.85 -6.65
N ALA A 297 0.67 25.91 -6.83
CA ALA A 297 -0.27 26.22 -5.76
C ALA A 297 -0.40 25.06 -4.75
N ALA A 298 -0.37 23.81 -5.21
CA ALA A 298 -0.40 22.63 -4.36
C ALA A 298 0.87 22.54 -3.50
N ARG A 299 2.05 22.72 -4.09
CA ARG A 299 3.34 22.71 -3.38
C ARG A 299 3.40 23.78 -2.29
N ALA A 300 2.94 24.99 -2.59
CA ALA A 300 2.83 26.06 -1.60
C ALA A 300 1.89 25.69 -0.44
N SER A 301 0.78 25.02 -0.73
CA SER A 301 -0.19 24.56 0.27
C SER A 301 0.36 23.43 1.14
N MET A 302 1.11 22.50 0.56
CA MET A 302 1.82 21.44 1.29
C MET A 302 2.80 22.02 2.31
N LYS A 303 3.55 23.05 1.92
CA LYS A 303 4.44 23.77 2.85
C LYS A 303 3.68 24.34 4.05
N VAL A 304 2.49 24.90 3.83
CA VAL A 304 1.65 25.44 4.93
C VAL A 304 1.22 24.33 5.87
N GLN A 305 0.77 23.20 5.35
CA GLN A 305 0.35 22.05 6.16
C GLN A 305 1.54 21.48 6.96
N VAL A 306 2.68 21.24 6.32
CA VAL A 306 3.88 20.70 6.99
C VAL A 306 4.40 21.66 8.07
N LYS A 307 4.33 22.98 7.83
CA LYS A 307 4.67 23.96 8.87
C LYS A 307 3.81 23.78 10.13
N ALA A 308 2.52 23.55 9.97
CA ALA A 308 1.65 23.27 11.11
C ALA A 308 1.99 21.92 11.78
N MET A 309 2.37 20.90 11.01
CA MET A 309 2.84 19.63 11.58
C MET A 309 4.14 19.81 12.39
N VAL A 310 5.07 20.62 11.92
CA VAL A 310 6.28 20.99 12.68
C VAL A 310 5.91 21.76 13.95
N ASP A 311 4.92 22.64 13.90
CA ASP A 311 4.48 23.37 15.10
C ASP A 311 3.88 22.42 16.15
N PHE A 312 3.08 21.42 15.75
CA PHE A 312 2.61 20.36 16.64
C PHE A 312 3.76 19.56 17.25
N TRP A 313 4.74 19.16 16.43
CA TRP A 313 5.93 18.46 16.90
C TRP A 313 6.71 19.27 17.95
N ASN A 314 6.95 20.55 17.69
CA ASN A 314 7.62 21.44 18.61
C ASN A 314 6.84 21.67 19.91
N ASP A 315 5.53 21.56 19.85
CA ASP A 315 4.62 21.58 21.01
C ASP A 315 4.54 20.25 21.78
N GLY A 316 5.36 19.27 21.39
CA GLY A 316 5.48 17.96 22.04
C GLY A 316 4.38 16.96 21.64
N VAL A 317 3.64 17.21 20.56
CA VAL A 317 2.67 16.27 20.01
C VAL A 317 3.41 15.23 19.13
N PRO A 318 3.28 13.92 19.38
CA PRO A 318 3.77 12.89 18.47
C PRO A 318 3.26 13.13 17.05
N THR A 319 4.17 13.48 16.15
CA THR A 319 3.85 13.83 14.75
C THR A 319 4.68 12.95 13.83
N LEU A 320 4.06 12.43 12.78
CA LEU A 320 4.72 11.57 11.81
C LEU A 320 4.20 11.80 10.40
N ASP A 321 5.05 11.55 9.42
CA ASP A 321 4.70 11.43 8.02
C ASP A 321 4.41 9.95 7.71
N TYR A 322 3.26 9.67 7.08
CA TYR A 322 2.92 8.31 6.68
C TYR A 322 3.44 7.93 5.27
N GLY A 323 4.42 8.66 4.76
CA GLY A 323 5.20 8.28 3.59
C GLY A 323 4.59 8.70 2.25
N ASN A 324 4.17 9.96 2.14
CA ASN A 324 3.62 10.53 0.91
C ASN A 324 4.50 11.63 0.28
N ASN A 325 5.72 11.83 0.78
CA ASN A 325 6.69 12.81 0.32
C ASN A 325 6.34 14.30 0.58
N ILE A 326 5.35 14.57 1.43
CA ILE A 326 4.91 15.95 1.72
C ILE A 326 6.02 16.78 2.38
N ARG A 327 6.88 16.17 3.23
CA ARG A 327 8.02 16.84 3.86
C ARG A 327 9.07 17.27 2.84
N GLN A 328 9.36 16.42 1.86
CA GLN A 328 10.31 16.74 0.79
C GLN A 328 9.83 17.93 -0.04
N VAL A 329 8.55 17.93 -0.41
CA VAL A 329 7.97 19.06 -1.15
C VAL A 329 8.05 20.35 -0.33
N ALA A 330 7.71 20.30 0.95
CA ALA A 330 7.79 21.46 1.83
C ALA A 330 9.23 22.00 1.99
N GLN A 331 10.22 21.11 2.05
CA GLN A 331 11.64 21.48 2.11
C GLN A 331 12.10 22.16 0.81
N GLU A 332 11.73 21.62 -0.34
CA GLU A 332 12.01 22.23 -1.65
C GLU A 332 11.36 23.61 -1.79
N GLU A 333 10.19 23.82 -1.16
CA GLU A 333 9.54 25.14 -1.07
C GLU A 333 10.15 26.06 0.00
N GLY A 334 11.27 25.67 0.61
CA GLY A 334 12.05 26.49 1.55
C GLY A 334 11.60 26.37 3.02
N LEU A 335 10.96 25.28 3.43
CA LEU A 335 10.78 24.95 4.85
C LEU A 335 11.95 24.08 5.31
N GLU A 336 13.05 24.70 5.79
CA GLU A 336 14.30 24.03 6.14
C GLU A 336 14.13 22.91 7.16
N ASN A 337 13.21 23.08 8.11
CA ASN A 337 12.94 22.13 9.19
C ASN A 337 11.76 21.16 8.90
N ALA A 338 11.44 20.90 7.65
CA ALA A 338 10.34 19.99 7.27
C ALA A 338 10.53 18.54 7.76
N PHE A 339 11.78 18.13 8.01
CA PHE A 339 12.15 16.79 8.51
C PHE A 339 12.45 16.74 10.01
N ASP A 340 12.07 17.75 10.80
CA ASP A 340 12.25 17.72 12.26
C ASP A 340 11.45 16.60 12.93
N PHE A 341 10.30 16.22 12.37
CA PHE A 341 9.54 15.05 12.80
C PHE A 341 9.81 13.86 11.86
N PRO A 342 9.78 12.62 12.38
CA PRO A 342 10.14 11.43 11.63
C PRO A 342 9.03 10.94 10.69
N GLY A 343 9.38 10.05 9.75
CA GLY A 343 8.44 9.16 9.11
C GLY A 343 8.02 8.00 10.04
N PHE A 344 6.93 7.32 9.71
CA PHE A 344 6.38 6.24 10.54
C PHE A 344 7.32 5.02 10.65
N VAL A 345 8.08 4.73 9.61
CA VAL A 345 8.97 3.56 9.61
C VAL A 345 10.12 3.70 10.59
N PRO A 346 10.97 4.75 10.55
CA PRO A 346 12.04 4.90 11.53
C PRO A 346 11.51 5.08 12.95
N ALA A 347 10.32 5.69 13.12
CA ALA A 347 9.75 5.94 14.44
C ALA A 347 9.18 4.66 15.10
N TYR A 348 8.48 3.80 14.33
CA TYR A 348 7.63 2.75 14.91
C TYR A 348 7.80 1.37 14.27
N ILE A 349 8.13 1.26 12.99
CA ILE A 349 8.04 0.00 12.22
C ILE A 349 9.40 -0.69 12.05
N ARG A 350 10.51 0.02 12.12
CA ARG A 350 11.85 -0.53 11.87
C ARG A 350 12.16 -1.83 12.63
N PRO A 351 11.84 -1.98 13.92
CA PRO A 351 12.09 -3.23 14.64
C PRO A 351 11.36 -4.43 14.04
N LEU A 352 10.13 -4.23 13.54
CA LEU A 352 9.36 -5.27 12.85
C LEU A 352 10.04 -5.67 11.54
N PHE A 353 10.48 -4.70 10.76
CA PHE A 353 11.21 -4.94 9.50
C PHE A 353 12.51 -5.70 9.70
N CYS A 354 13.22 -5.47 10.81
CA CYS A 354 14.42 -6.23 11.19
C CYS A 354 14.14 -7.73 11.37
N ARG A 355 12.91 -8.12 11.65
CA ARG A 355 12.48 -9.53 11.80
C ARG A 355 11.72 -10.06 10.58
N GLY A 356 11.69 -9.32 9.49
CA GLY A 356 10.92 -9.66 8.29
C GLY A 356 9.41 -9.62 8.51
N VAL A 357 8.94 -9.00 9.61
CA VAL A 357 7.52 -8.78 9.88
C VAL A 357 7.02 -7.65 9.01
N GLY A 358 6.01 -7.93 8.22
CA GLY A 358 5.46 -6.94 7.29
C GLY A 358 4.19 -7.42 6.60
N PRO A 359 3.69 -6.66 5.63
CA PRO A 359 2.35 -6.79 5.06
C PRO A 359 2.21 -8.04 4.17
N PHE A 360 1.86 -9.15 4.77
CA PHE A 360 1.49 -10.40 4.12
C PHE A 360 -0.01 -10.39 3.83
N ARG A 361 -0.41 -10.62 2.59
CA ARG A 361 -1.81 -10.58 2.18
C ARG A 361 -2.19 -11.75 1.29
N TRP A 362 -3.47 -12.13 1.33
CA TRP A 362 -4.02 -13.12 0.42
C TRP A 362 -5.43 -12.74 -0.05
N CYS A 363 -5.79 -13.26 -1.21
CA CYS A 363 -7.06 -13.00 -1.85
C CYS A 363 -7.69 -14.33 -2.29
N ALA A 364 -8.97 -14.52 -1.97
CA ALA A 364 -9.71 -15.71 -2.35
C ALA A 364 -10.28 -15.56 -3.76
N LEU A 365 -9.76 -16.34 -4.70
CA LEU A 365 -10.20 -16.30 -6.10
C LEU A 365 -11.60 -16.89 -6.31
N SER A 366 -12.14 -17.59 -5.30
CA SER A 366 -13.51 -18.07 -5.27
C SER A 366 -14.55 -16.95 -5.28
N GLY A 367 -14.19 -15.78 -4.72
CA GLY A 367 -15.16 -14.72 -4.44
C GLY A 367 -16.03 -15.01 -3.19
N ASP A 368 -15.77 -16.11 -2.48
CA ASP A 368 -16.52 -16.49 -1.28
C ASP A 368 -15.81 -15.96 0.00
N PRO A 369 -16.47 -15.08 0.77
CA PRO A 369 -15.93 -14.62 2.06
C PRO A 369 -15.60 -15.75 3.05
N GLU A 370 -16.29 -16.88 3.00
CA GLU A 370 -16.04 -18.01 3.88
C GLU A 370 -14.64 -18.59 3.70
N ASP A 371 -14.06 -18.54 2.50
CA ASP A 371 -12.68 -18.97 2.29
C ASP A 371 -11.68 -18.09 3.03
N ILE A 372 -11.96 -16.80 3.20
CA ILE A 372 -11.14 -15.92 4.05
C ILE A 372 -11.33 -16.25 5.53
N TYR A 373 -12.56 -16.51 5.97
CA TYR A 373 -12.80 -16.84 7.39
C TYR A 373 -12.18 -18.18 7.79
N LYS A 374 -12.14 -19.16 6.89
CA LYS A 374 -11.41 -20.42 7.08
C LYS A 374 -9.90 -20.20 7.17
N THR A 375 -9.35 -19.37 6.29
CA THR A 375 -7.90 -19.03 6.35
C THR A 375 -7.56 -18.21 7.58
N ASP A 376 -8.41 -17.27 8.05
CA ASP A 376 -8.24 -16.57 9.33
C ASP A 376 -8.16 -17.56 10.50
N ALA A 377 -9.04 -18.57 10.53
CA ALA A 377 -9.01 -19.62 11.55
C ALA A 377 -7.73 -20.46 11.48
N LYS A 378 -7.24 -20.76 10.27
CA LYS A 378 -5.98 -21.48 10.05
C LYS A 378 -4.77 -20.67 10.53
N VAL A 379 -4.75 -19.36 10.33
CA VAL A 379 -3.71 -18.47 10.89
C VAL A 379 -3.68 -18.56 12.40
N LYS A 380 -4.83 -18.49 13.07
CA LYS A 380 -4.93 -18.61 14.53
C LYS A 380 -4.50 -19.98 15.06
N GLU A 381 -4.79 -21.03 14.30
CA GLU A 381 -4.35 -22.41 14.65
C GLU A 381 -2.82 -22.53 14.61
N LEU A 382 -2.16 -21.91 13.63
CA LEU A 382 -0.73 -22.10 13.38
C LEU A 382 0.17 -21.11 14.10
N ILE A 383 -0.35 -19.95 14.48
CA ILE A 383 0.42 -18.86 15.10
C ILE A 383 -0.23 -18.49 16.43
N ASP A 384 0.42 -18.84 17.52
CA ASP A 384 0.00 -18.50 18.89
C ASP A 384 0.47 -17.09 19.26
N ASP A 385 -0.23 -16.08 18.71
CA ASP A 385 0.01 -14.66 18.95
C ASP A 385 -1.31 -13.95 19.28
N PRO A 386 -1.56 -13.61 20.54
CA PRO A 386 -2.80 -12.95 20.95
C PRO A 386 -3.03 -11.60 20.26
N HIS A 387 -1.98 -10.85 19.93
CA HIS A 387 -2.09 -9.58 19.21
C HIS A 387 -2.61 -9.80 17.78
N LEU A 388 -2.04 -10.79 17.08
CA LEU A 388 -2.48 -11.19 15.76
C LEU A 388 -3.90 -11.75 15.76
N HIS A 389 -4.25 -12.58 16.79
CA HIS A 389 -5.63 -13.09 16.93
C HIS A 389 -6.64 -11.96 17.10
N ASN A 390 -6.33 -10.97 17.94
CA ASN A 390 -7.18 -9.79 18.12
C ASN A 390 -7.34 -8.99 16.83
N TRP A 391 -6.25 -8.82 16.08
CA TRP A 391 -6.32 -8.19 14.75
C TRP A 391 -7.30 -8.91 13.82
N LEU A 392 -7.19 -10.24 13.69
CA LEU A 392 -8.06 -11.03 12.82
C LEU A 392 -9.53 -10.98 13.25
N ASP A 393 -9.83 -10.96 14.55
CA ASP A 393 -11.18 -10.82 15.08
C ASP A 393 -11.78 -9.46 14.73
N MET A 394 -11.03 -8.38 14.96
CA MET A 394 -11.45 -7.04 14.58
C MET A 394 -11.61 -6.89 13.06
N ALA A 395 -10.69 -7.47 12.27
CA ALA A 395 -10.77 -7.43 10.82
C ALA A 395 -12.02 -8.12 10.29
N ARG A 396 -12.38 -9.28 10.87
CA ARG A 396 -13.61 -10.01 10.52
C ARG A 396 -14.87 -9.19 10.83
N GLU A 397 -14.89 -8.46 11.92
CA GLU A 397 -16.03 -7.67 12.36
C GLU A 397 -16.16 -6.34 11.59
N ARG A 398 -15.03 -5.68 11.33
CA ARG A 398 -15.00 -4.27 10.91
C ARG A 398 -14.70 -4.06 9.43
N ILE A 399 -14.01 -4.97 8.76
CA ILE A 399 -13.58 -4.80 7.37
C ILE A 399 -14.58 -5.47 6.44
N GLU A 400 -15.26 -4.67 5.63
CA GLU A 400 -16.05 -5.15 4.51
C GLU A 400 -15.15 -5.40 3.29
N PHE A 401 -15.39 -6.51 2.58
CA PHE A 401 -14.61 -6.83 1.40
C PHE A 401 -14.97 -5.91 0.23
N GLN A 402 -13.94 -5.48 -0.48
CA GLN A 402 -14.05 -4.70 -1.71
C GLN A 402 -13.53 -5.56 -2.87
N GLY A 403 -14.40 -5.90 -3.82
CA GLY A 403 -14.08 -6.88 -4.87
C GLY A 403 -13.90 -8.29 -4.31
N LEU A 404 -12.88 -9.02 -4.80
CA LEU A 404 -12.57 -10.36 -4.29
C LEU A 404 -12.21 -10.30 -2.79
N PRO A 405 -12.76 -11.22 -1.98
CA PRO A 405 -12.45 -11.27 -0.56
C PRO A 405 -10.95 -11.44 -0.30
N ALA A 406 -10.42 -10.66 0.63
CA ALA A 406 -8.99 -10.66 0.94
C ALA A 406 -8.73 -10.39 2.42
N ARG A 407 -7.53 -10.72 2.87
CA ARG A 407 -7.04 -10.44 4.21
C ARG A 407 -5.60 -9.98 4.18
N ILE A 408 -5.23 -9.16 5.15
CA ILE A 408 -3.86 -8.81 5.47
C ILE A 408 -3.51 -9.29 6.87
N CYS A 409 -2.25 -9.71 7.04
CA CYS A 409 -1.73 -10.19 8.32
C CYS A 409 -0.23 -9.87 8.36
N TRP A 410 0.22 -9.16 9.38
CA TRP A 410 1.65 -8.86 9.53
C TRP A 410 2.34 -10.02 10.22
N VAL A 411 3.11 -10.78 9.45
CA VAL A 411 3.86 -11.95 9.93
C VAL A 411 5.29 -11.93 9.41
N GLY A 412 6.19 -12.51 10.19
CA GLY A 412 7.62 -12.49 9.97
C GLY A 412 8.18 -13.68 9.19
N LEU A 413 9.52 -13.69 9.12
CA LEU A 413 10.28 -14.76 8.50
C LEU A 413 10.05 -16.11 9.23
N GLY A 414 9.75 -17.15 8.44
CA GLY A 414 9.49 -18.52 8.91
C GLY A 414 8.05 -18.75 9.37
N LEU A 415 7.14 -17.77 9.15
CA LEU A 415 5.72 -17.93 9.35
C LEU A 415 4.95 -17.84 8.02
N ARG A 416 5.41 -17.01 7.07
CA ARG A 416 4.74 -16.83 5.77
C ARG A 416 4.73 -18.12 4.93
N ASP A 417 5.84 -18.83 4.89
CA ASP A 417 5.96 -20.13 4.20
C ASP A 417 5.05 -21.21 4.83
N LYS A 418 4.97 -21.26 6.16
CA LYS A 418 4.05 -22.16 6.86
C LYS A 418 2.59 -21.87 6.52
N LEU A 419 2.19 -20.61 6.54
CA LEU A 419 0.83 -20.21 6.17
C LEU A 419 0.54 -20.53 4.70
N GLY A 420 1.46 -20.22 3.79
CA GLY A 420 1.29 -20.52 2.37
C GLY A 420 1.13 -22.01 2.09
N LEU A 421 1.93 -22.86 2.74
CA LEU A 421 1.79 -24.32 2.62
C LEU A 421 0.46 -24.81 3.18
N ALA A 422 0.01 -24.25 4.32
CA ALA A 422 -1.28 -24.62 4.89
C ALA A 422 -2.44 -24.21 3.98
N PHE A 423 -2.40 -23.01 3.39
CA PHE A 423 -3.42 -22.57 2.45
C PHE A 423 -3.43 -23.42 1.18
N ASN A 424 -2.25 -23.82 0.68
CA ASN A 424 -2.16 -24.72 -0.46
C ASN A 424 -2.77 -26.11 -0.17
N GLU A 425 -2.55 -26.63 1.04
CA GLU A 425 -3.19 -27.88 1.49
C GLU A 425 -4.71 -27.74 1.62
N MET A 426 -5.21 -26.61 2.14
CA MET A 426 -6.65 -26.34 2.22
C MET A 426 -7.31 -26.30 0.83
N VAL A 427 -6.60 -25.80 -0.19
CA VAL A 427 -7.06 -25.88 -1.59
C VAL A 427 -7.05 -27.32 -2.08
N ARG A 428 -5.97 -28.07 -1.85
CA ARG A 428 -5.81 -29.47 -2.26
C ARG A 428 -6.89 -30.37 -1.70
N THR A 429 -7.26 -30.18 -0.45
CA THR A 429 -8.27 -30.98 0.25
C THR A 429 -9.71 -30.54 -0.04
N GLY A 430 -9.90 -29.42 -0.75
CA GLY A 430 -11.23 -28.85 -1.03
C GLY A 430 -11.86 -28.15 0.19
N GLU A 431 -11.08 -27.85 1.22
CA GLU A 431 -11.54 -27.00 2.34
C GLU A 431 -11.78 -25.56 1.87
N LEU A 432 -10.94 -25.04 0.97
CA LEU A 432 -11.21 -23.83 0.20
C LEU A 432 -11.84 -24.17 -1.13
N SER A 433 -12.79 -23.36 -1.56
CA SER A 433 -13.60 -23.61 -2.76
C SER A 433 -12.88 -23.29 -4.07
N ALA A 434 -11.80 -22.50 -4.03
CA ALA A 434 -10.88 -22.22 -5.14
C ALA A 434 -9.52 -21.78 -4.60
N PRO A 435 -8.49 -21.66 -5.47
CA PRO A 435 -7.18 -21.14 -5.09
C PRO A 435 -7.21 -19.78 -4.42
N VAL A 436 -6.18 -19.53 -3.63
CA VAL A 436 -5.86 -18.21 -3.10
C VAL A 436 -4.54 -17.73 -3.68
N VAL A 437 -4.39 -16.43 -3.86
CA VAL A 437 -3.10 -15.81 -4.18
C VAL A 437 -2.55 -15.17 -2.93
N ILE A 438 -1.25 -15.31 -2.72
CA ILE A 438 -0.50 -14.67 -1.64
C ILE A 438 0.44 -13.66 -2.25
N GLY A 439 0.42 -12.46 -1.73
CA GLY A 439 1.37 -11.41 -2.06
C GLY A 439 1.69 -10.57 -0.83
N ARG A 440 2.30 -9.43 -1.07
CA ARG A 440 2.59 -8.46 -0.02
C ARG A 440 2.54 -7.04 -0.58
N ASP A 441 2.53 -6.07 0.30
CA ASP A 441 2.72 -4.68 -0.11
C ASP A 441 4.17 -4.46 -0.58
N HIS A 442 4.38 -3.53 -1.49
CA HIS A 442 5.71 -3.11 -1.92
C HIS A 442 6.46 -2.31 -0.84
N LEU A 443 5.82 -2.04 0.28
CA LEU A 443 6.43 -1.45 1.49
C LEU A 443 7.20 -2.48 2.32
N ASP A 444 7.16 -3.76 1.98
CA ASP A 444 7.78 -4.83 2.75
C ASP A 444 9.31 -4.66 2.85
N SER A 445 9.87 -5.12 3.94
CA SER A 445 11.21 -4.77 4.43
C SER A 445 12.37 -5.03 3.44
N GLY A 446 12.24 -6.04 2.56
CA GLY A 446 13.27 -6.40 1.57
C GLY A 446 13.02 -5.85 0.16
N SER A 447 11.88 -5.26 -0.08
CA SER A 447 11.37 -5.02 -1.43
C SER A 447 11.47 -3.57 -1.91
N VAL A 448 12.02 -2.66 -1.12
CA VAL A 448 11.93 -1.23 -1.39
C VAL A 448 13.22 -0.48 -1.05
N ALA A 449 13.53 0.55 -1.83
CA ALA A 449 14.45 1.62 -1.47
C ALA A 449 13.69 2.94 -1.62
N SER A 450 13.44 3.61 -0.51
CA SER A 450 12.64 4.82 -0.40
C SER A 450 13.15 5.69 0.75
N PRO A 451 14.11 6.59 0.49
CA PRO A 451 14.78 7.40 1.53
C PRO A 451 13.86 8.24 2.40
N ASN A 452 12.70 8.62 1.88
CA ASN A 452 11.73 9.44 2.60
C ASN A 452 10.58 8.62 3.22
N ARG A 453 10.69 7.28 3.26
CA ARG A 453 9.66 6.40 3.83
C ARG A 453 10.24 5.12 4.43
N GLU A 454 10.30 4.00 3.68
CA GLU A 454 10.65 2.70 4.26
C GLU A 454 12.13 2.59 4.62
N THR A 455 12.99 3.27 3.91
CA THR A 455 14.43 3.26 4.16
C THR A 455 14.96 4.57 4.71
N GLU A 456 14.06 5.41 5.25
CA GLU A 456 14.43 6.64 5.95
C GLU A 456 15.32 6.32 7.16
N SER A 457 16.42 7.02 7.27
CA SER A 457 17.37 6.94 8.40
C SER A 457 17.89 5.51 8.64
N MET A 458 18.31 4.81 7.60
CA MET A 458 19.02 3.55 7.74
C MET A 458 20.29 3.73 8.58
N LYS A 459 20.58 2.81 9.49
CA LYS A 459 21.66 2.91 10.47
C LYS A 459 23.04 3.12 9.82
N ASP A 460 23.25 2.59 8.63
CA ASP A 460 24.49 2.69 7.85
C ASP A 460 24.49 3.78 6.78
N GLY A 461 23.38 4.53 6.63
CA GLY A 461 23.22 5.55 5.59
C GLY A 461 22.88 5.00 4.20
N SER A 462 22.49 3.75 4.07
CA SER A 462 22.13 3.09 2.79
C SER A 462 20.70 3.39 2.30
N ASP A 463 20.09 4.48 2.76
CA ASP A 463 18.69 4.84 2.50
C ASP A 463 18.31 4.79 1.01
N ALA A 464 19.21 5.26 0.14
CA ALA A 464 18.96 5.37 -1.31
C ALA A 464 19.55 4.23 -2.15
N VAL A 465 20.10 3.17 -1.53
CA VAL A 465 20.66 2.04 -2.28
C VAL A 465 19.55 1.16 -2.81
N SER A 466 19.34 1.19 -4.13
CA SER A 466 18.25 0.46 -4.79
C SER A 466 18.62 -0.94 -5.30
N ASP A 467 19.82 -1.44 -5.02
CA ASP A 467 20.21 -2.83 -5.31
C ASP A 467 19.28 -3.83 -4.59
N TRP A 468 18.81 -3.49 -3.40
CA TRP A 468 17.99 -4.37 -2.57
C TRP A 468 16.65 -4.79 -3.21
N PRO A 469 15.79 -3.89 -3.69
CA PRO A 469 14.56 -4.30 -4.38
C PRO A 469 14.84 -5.01 -5.71
N LEU A 470 15.93 -4.72 -6.40
CA LEU A 470 16.35 -5.43 -7.61
C LEU A 470 16.73 -6.88 -7.28
N LEU A 471 17.56 -7.09 -6.25
CA LEU A 471 17.91 -8.42 -5.76
C LEU A 471 16.69 -9.19 -5.26
N ASN A 472 15.78 -8.54 -4.56
CA ASN A 472 14.52 -9.12 -4.12
C ASN A 472 13.69 -9.62 -5.31
N ALA A 473 13.51 -8.80 -6.35
CA ALA A 473 12.77 -9.19 -7.55
C ALA A 473 13.43 -10.40 -8.26
N MET A 474 14.74 -10.35 -8.45
CA MET A 474 15.49 -11.45 -9.09
C MET A 474 15.40 -12.75 -8.28
N LEU A 475 15.48 -12.67 -6.95
CA LEU A 475 15.36 -13.84 -6.08
C LEU A 475 13.95 -14.44 -6.12
N ASN A 476 12.91 -13.61 -6.15
CA ASN A 476 11.54 -14.08 -6.29
C ASN A 476 11.27 -14.75 -7.65
N VAL A 477 11.89 -14.25 -8.74
CA VAL A 477 11.89 -14.95 -10.04
C VAL A 477 12.57 -16.32 -9.93
N ALA A 478 13.76 -16.36 -9.34
CA ALA A 478 14.51 -17.61 -9.16
C ALA A 478 13.80 -18.60 -8.21
N GLY A 479 13.04 -18.10 -7.25
CA GLY A 479 12.27 -18.91 -6.29
C GLY A 479 10.99 -19.52 -6.86
N GLY A 480 10.50 -19.03 -8.00
CA GLY A 480 9.32 -19.57 -8.67
C GLY A 480 8.01 -18.86 -8.29
N ALA A 481 8.03 -17.57 -7.98
CA ALA A 481 6.81 -16.76 -7.81
C ALA A 481 5.93 -16.81 -9.07
N THR A 482 4.62 -16.69 -8.93
CA THR A 482 3.68 -16.75 -10.06
C THR A 482 3.78 -15.51 -10.93
N TRP A 483 3.90 -14.32 -10.33
CA TRP A 483 4.34 -13.11 -11.05
C TRP A 483 5.18 -12.20 -10.16
N VAL A 484 6.06 -11.47 -10.81
CA VAL A 484 7.02 -10.55 -10.17
C VAL A 484 7.00 -9.22 -10.89
N SER A 485 7.16 -8.15 -10.16
CA SER A 485 7.15 -6.80 -10.70
C SER A 485 8.26 -5.92 -10.12
N LEU A 486 8.72 -4.97 -10.93
CA LEU A 486 9.67 -3.95 -10.53
C LEU A 486 9.14 -2.57 -10.93
N HIS A 487 9.15 -1.64 -10.01
CA HIS A 487 8.55 -0.32 -10.18
C HIS A 487 9.48 0.80 -9.74
N HIS A 488 9.24 1.97 -10.28
CA HIS A 488 9.82 3.23 -9.84
C HIS A 488 8.71 4.21 -9.49
N GLY A 489 8.90 5.02 -8.46
CA GLY A 489 7.93 6.03 -8.02
C GLY A 489 7.13 5.56 -6.82
N GLY A 490 5.91 5.11 -6.99
CA GLY A 490 5.04 4.71 -5.89
C GLY A 490 4.53 5.88 -5.06
N GLY A 491 4.19 5.66 -3.79
CA GLY A 491 3.54 6.64 -2.91
C GLY A 491 4.38 7.85 -2.53
N VAL A 492 5.67 7.88 -2.86
CA VAL A 492 6.57 9.02 -2.65
C VAL A 492 6.92 9.79 -3.93
N GLY A 493 6.40 9.34 -5.07
CA GLY A 493 6.56 10.02 -6.35
C GLY A 493 7.78 9.60 -7.18
N MET A 494 7.82 10.11 -8.40
CA MET A 494 8.86 9.80 -9.38
C MET A 494 10.24 10.28 -8.90
N GLY A 495 11.24 9.39 -8.96
CA GLY A 495 12.60 9.68 -8.52
C GLY A 495 12.91 9.38 -7.05
N PHE A 496 11.91 9.05 -6.24
CA PHE A 496 12.05 8.92 -4.78
C PHE A 496 11.94 7.49 -4.24
N SER A 497 11.62 6.50 -5.07
CA SER A 497 11.64 5.10 -4.64
C SER A 497 11.78 4.12 -5.80
N GLN A 498 12.38 2.97 -5.51
CA GLN A 498 12.28 1.75 -6.32
C GLN A 498 11.79 0.61 -5.44
N HIS A 499 10.91 -0.22 -5.99
CA HIS A 499 10.30 -1.29 -5.21
C HIS A 499 9.87 -2.45 -6.09
N SER A 500 9.74 -3.63 -5.49
CA SER A 500 9.37 -4.85 -6.17
C SER A 500 8.11 -5.48 -5.58
N GLY A 501 7.35 -6.16 -6.42
CA GLY A 501 6.19 -6.95 -6.06
C GLY A 501 6.42 -8.43 -6.30
N MET A 502 5.81 -9.27 -5.47
CA MET A 502 5.82 -10.71 -5.58
C MET A 502 4.42 -11.25 -5.28
N VAL A 503 3.92 -12.14 -6.12
CA VAL A 503 2.69 -12.87 -5.87
C VAL A 503 2.87 -14.34 -6.24
N ILE A 504 2.32 -15.22 -5.39
CA ILE A 504 2.33 -16.66 -5.61
C ILE A 504 0.93 -17.24 -5.46
N CYS A 505 0.55 -18.14 -6.37
CA CYS A 505 -0.73 -18.84 -6.36
C CYS A 505 -0.61 -20.15 -5.57
N CYS A 506 -1.51 -20.36 -4.62
CA CYS A 506 -1.75 -21.61 -3.92
C CYS A 506 -2.83 -22.36 -4.68
N ASP A 507 -2.44 -23.20 -5.66
CA ASP A 507 -3.36 -23.91 -6.55
C ASP A 507 -3.65 -25.35 -6.12
N GLY A 508 -3.16 -25.78 -4.95
CA GLY A 508 -3.33 -27.11 -4.38
C GLY A 508 -2.33 -28.15 -4.90
N THR A 509 -1.44 -27.82 -5.80
CA THR A 509 -0.47 -28.77 -6.37
C THR A 509 0.78 -28.94 -5.51
N GLU A 510 1.50 -30.09 -5.65
CA GLU A 510 2.80 -30.31 -5.03
C GLU A 510 3.89 -29.37 -5.61
N ASP A 511 3.77 -29.02 -6.89
CA ASP A 511 4.66 -28.02 -7.51
C ASP A 511 4.51 -26.65 -6.84
N ALA A 512 3.29 -26.28 -6.44
CA ALA A 512 3.06 -25.06 -5.66
C ALA A 512 3.73 -25.13 -4.27
N ASP A 513 3.66 -26.27 -3.57
CA ASP A 513 4.30 -26.42 -2.24
C ASP A 513 5.78 -26.04 -2.27
N ARG A 514 6.52 -26.54 -3.27
CA ARG A 514 7.95 -26.26 -3.42
C ARG A 514 8.23 -24.79 -3.69
N ARG A 515 7.45 -24.16 -4.57
CA ARG A 515 7.58 -22.74 -4.92
C ARG A 515 7.18 -21.84 -3.75
N ILE A 516 6.06 -22.15 -3.08
CA ILE A 516 5.57 -21.43 -1.90
C ILE A 516 6.63 -21.43 -0.80
N LYS A 517 7.20 -22.61 -0.48
CA LYS A 517 8.24 -22.73 0.54
C LYS A 517 9.45 -21.85 0.23
N ASN A 518 9.92 -21.83 -1.01
CA ASN A 518 11.07 -21.03 -1.41
C ASN A 518 10.75 -19.54 -1.39
N VAL A 519 9.68 -19.13 -2.06
CA VAL A 519 9.34 -17.70 -2.26
C VAL A 519 8.98 -17.04 -0.94
N LEU A 520 8.11 -17.67 -0.13
CA LEU A 520 7.63 -17.08 1.11
C LEU A 520 8.64 -17.16 2.27
N TRP A 521 9.70 -17.94 2.11
CA TRP A 521 10.88 -17.87 2.97
C TRP A 521 11.85 -16.77 2.50
N ASN A 522 12.23 -16.80 1.21
CA ASN A 522 13.27 -15.95 0.65
C ASN A 522 12.87 -14.47 0.66
N ASP A 523 11.63 -14.15 0.34
CA ASP A 523 11.15 -12.78 0.22
C ASP A 523 11.31 -11.99 1.54
N PRO A 524 10.76 -12.41 2.70
CA PRO A 524 11.00 -11.74 3.96
C PRO A 524 12.46 -11.85 4.45
N ALA A 525 13.18 -12.91 4.09
CA ALA A 525 14.59 -13.06 4.43
C ALA A 525 15.47 -11.97 3.82
N THR A 526 15.14 -11.45 2.64
CA THR A 526 15.87 -10.31 2.05
C THR A 526 15.74 -9.05 2.91
N GLY A 527 14.62 -8.86 3.59
CA GLY A 527 14.43 -7.77 4.54
C GLY A 527 15.30 -7.91 5.80
N VAL A 528 15.35 -9.12 6.37
CA VAL A 528 16.24 -9.42 7.50
C VAL A 528 17.70 -9.23 7.10
N MET A 529 18.10 -9.79 5.95
CA MET A 529 19.45 -9.67 5.41
C MET A 529 19.87 -8.20 5.27
N ARG A 530 19.06 -7.38 4.63
CA ARG A 530 19.33 -5.96 4.41
C ARG A 530 19.54 -5.18 5.71
N HIS A 531 18.67 -5.42 6.71
CA HIS A 531 18.77 -4.75 8.00
C HIS A 531 19.95 -5.28 8.82
N ALA A 532 20.29 -6.56 8.70
CA ALA A 532 21.49 -7.15 9.29
C ALA A 532 22.77 -6.55 8.68
N ASP A 533 22.79 -6.35 7.35
CA ASP A 533 23.90 -5.68 6.65
C ASP A 533 24.08 -4.24 7.13
N ALA A 534 22.98 -3.53 7.37
CA ALA A 534 23.00 -2.19 7.94
C ALA A 534 23.37 -2.13 9.45
N GLY A 535 23.56 -3.28 10.09
CA GLY A 535 24.03 -3.38 11.48
C GLY A 535 22.93 -3.24 12.55
N TYR A 536 21.68 -3.54 12.23
CA TYR A 536 20.62 -3.63 13.24
C TYR A 536 20.73 -4.94 14.02
N GLU A 537 20.86 -4.86 15.34
CA GLU A 537 21.03 -6.04 16.21
C GLU A 537 19.83 -6.98 16.15
N GLU A 538 18.62 -6.45 16.12
CA GLU A 538 17.38 -7.24 16.00
C GLU A 538 17.36 -8.08 14.72
N ALA A 539 17.94 -7.56 13.63
CA ALA A 539 18.04 -8.29 12.36
C ALA A 539 19.16 -9.35 12.40
N LEU A 540 20.29 -9.05 13.04
CA LEU A 540 21.38 -10.00 13.27
C LEU A 540 20.89 -11.17 14.14
N ASP A 541 20.13 -10.88 15.19
CA ASP A 541 19.56 -11.90 16.06
C ASP A 541 18.53 -12.75 15.32
N CYS A 542 17.62 -12.13 14.56
CA CYS A 542 16.67 -12.85 13.72
C CYS A 542 17.40 -13.75 12.70
N ALA A 543 18.45 -13.24 12.06
CA ALA A 543 19.24 -14.01 11.10
C ALA A 543 19.87 -15.26 11.74
N ARG A 544 20.42 -15.13 12.96
CA ARG A 544 20.98 -16.27 13.75
C ARG A 544 19.88 -17.25 14.15
N GLU A 545 18.76 -16.76 14.72
CA GLU A 545 17.62 -17.58 15.13
C GLU A 545 17.04 -18.41 13.98
N LYS A 546 16.97 -17.82 12.78
CA LYS A 546 16.42 -18.45 11.59
C LYS A 546 17.44 -19.22 10.76
N GLY A 547 18.71 -19.17 11.12
CA GLY A 547 19.79 -19.88 10.42
C GLY A 547 20.05 -19.33 9.02
N LEU A 548 19.93 -18.01 8.81
CA LEU A 548 20.24 -17.39 7.53
C LEU A 548 21.75 -17.49 7.27
N ASN A 549 22.09 -17.93 6.07
CA ASN A 549 23.48 -17.94 5.62
C ASN A 549 23.84 -16.57 5.02
N LEU A 550 24.48 -15.73 5.81
CA LEU A 550 24.89 -14.36 5.45
C LEU A 550 26.44 -14.25 5.51
N PRO A 551 27.17 -14.76 4.52
CA PRO A 551 28.63 -14.97 4.60
C PRO A 551 29.43 -13.66 4.72
N GLY A 552 28.90 -12.54 4.25
CA GLY A 552 29.53 -11.21 4.39
C GLY A 552 29.21 -10.49 5.71
N ILE A 553 28.26 -11.01 6.49
CA ILE A 553 27.70 -10.31 7.68
C ILE A 553 27.95 -11.12 8.95
N LEU A 554 27.57 -12.40 8.96
CA LEU A 554 27.70 -13.27 10.14
C LEU A 554 28.98 -14.14 10.14
N GLY A 555 29.75 -14.10 9.08
CA GLY A 555 30.88 -15.01 8.86
C GLY A 555 30.42 -16.43 8.49
N ARG A 556 31.38 -17.35 8.30
CA ARG A 556 31.10 -18.79 8.10
C ARG A 556 31.14 -19.51 9.43
#